data_f84711ed17dc6c1863382d22c2a16a82
#
_entry.id   f84711ed17dc6c1863382d22c2a16a82
#
_cell.length_a   1.000
_cell.length_b   1.000
_cell.length_c   1.000
_cell.angle_alpha   90.00
_cell.angle_beta   90.00
_cell.angle_gamma   90.00
#
_symmetry.space_group_name_H-M   'P 1'
#
loop_
_entity.id
_entity.type
_entity.pdbx_description
1 polymer ?
#
loop_
_entity_poly.entity_id
_entity_poly.type
_entity_poly.pdbx_seq_one_letter_code
_entity_poly.pdbx_strand_id
1 'polypeptide(L)'
;MISEYVECPHCSSTTQLFDPNAVAEEPSARSPQFTGAAAVAPSEVYGISERIIDNVEKVVVGKRNQIMLTLVAMFSEGHALLEDVPGVAKTMLARALAETVGGKFKRVQCTPDLLPGDITGASIFNPKTTEFEFRKGPLFAQFVLADEINRATPRTQSALLEAMAERQVSVDGSVYKLDRPFFIIATQNPVDHEGTFPLPEAQLDRFIIRLSLGYPTPEEESAMIERLQLGHPIDALSPVVTVDEIVKCQESVRQVKIHERVRDYVVQIIGQTREHESIVLGGSPRATLALTRAAQAYAAVNGANHVMPEDVKQIATAVLPHRLIVRPESRLRKVTSEDVVSEILRSVKVPVMPDNLG
;
A
#
# COMPACT_ATOMS: atom_id res chain seq x y z
N MET A 1 28.60 -36.78 -26.83
CA MET A 1 27.33 -36.06 -26.72
C MET A 1 26.51 -36.42 -27.92
N ILE A 2 25.56 -37.34 -27.78
CA ILE A 2 24.67 -37.78 -28.86
C ILE A 2 23.33 -37.22 -28.50
N SER A 3 22.90 -36.17 -29.23
CA SER A 3 21.53 -35.65 -29.11
C SER A 3 20.62 -36.60 -29.89
N GLU A 4 19.74 -37.31 -29.23
CA GLU A 4 18.74 -38.14 -29.87
C GLU A 4 17.57 -37.27 -30.31
N TYR A 5 17.29 -37.27 -31.60
CA TYR A 5 16.12 -36.69 -32.18
C TYR A 5 15.09 -37.77 -32.52
N VAL A 6 13.82 -37.53 -32.18
CA VAL A 6 12.72 -38.43 -32.56
C VAL A 6 11.87 -37.76 -33.65
N GLU A 7 11.69 -38.47 -34.73
CA GLU A 7 10.85 -38.03 -35.86
C GLU A 7 9.39 -38.44 -35.63
N CYS A 8 8.49 -37.50 -35.81
CA CYS A 8 7.06 -37.78 -35.67
C CYS A 8 6.57 -38.59 -36.84
N PRO A 9 5.99 -39.80 -36.63
CA PRO A 9 5.53 -40.66 -37.74
C PRO A 9 4.34 -40.12 -38.56
N HIS A 10 3.70 -39.02 -38.11
CA HIS A 10 2.52 -38.45 -38.77
C HIS A 10 2.79 -37.16 -39.54
N CYS A 11 3.85 -36.40 -39.20
CA CYS A 11 4.13 -35.12 -39.85
C CYS A 11 5.59 -34.92 -40.25
N SER A 12 6.47 -35.91 -40.02
CA SER A 12 7.91 -35.90 -40.33
C SER A 12 8.68 -34.70 -39.67
N SER A 13 8.13 -34.06 -38.66
CA SER A 13 8.84 -33.05 -37.91
C SER A 13 9.73 -33.69 -36.87
N THR A 14 10.95 -33.21 -36.74
CA THR A 14 11.95 -33.69 -35.77
C THR A 14 11.89 -32.86 -34.49
N THR A 15 11.69 -33.50 -33.34
CA THR A 15 11.70 -32.82 -32.06
C THR A 15 12.88 -33.34 -31.24
N GLN A 16 13.68 -32.44 -30.67
CA GLN A 16 14.75 -32.75 -29.76
C GLN A 16 14.20 -33.23 -28.42
N LEU A 17 14.61 -34.42 -27.99
CA LEU A 17 14.26 -34.94 -26.68
C LEU A 17 14.89 -34.08 -25.56
N PHE A 18 14.08 -33.70 -24.63
CA PHE A 18 14.53 -32.98 -23.44
C PHE A 18 15.31 -33.96 -22.54
N ASP A 19 16.56 -33.64 -22.25
CA ASP A 19 17.35 -34.38 -21.26
C ASP A 19 16.93 -33.97 -19.87
N PRO A 20 16.28 -34.82 -19.08
CA PRO A 20 15.82 -34.48 -17.72
C PRO A 20 16.99 -34.28 -16.73
N ASN A 21 18.21 -34.63 -17.12
CA ASN A 21 19.43 -34.45 -16.31
C ASN A 21 20.31 -33.28 -16.79
N ALA A 22 19.92 -32.58 -17.84
CA ALA A 22 20.55 -31.32 -18.18
C ALA A 22 20.18 -30.28 -17.12
N VAL A 23 21.01 -30.17 -16.10
CA VAL A 23 20.99 -29.02 -15.19
C VAL A 23 21.31 -27.81 -16.05
N ALA A 24 20.29 -27.07 -16.45
CA ALA A 24 20.49 -25.75 -17.01
C ALA A 24 21.27 -24.98 -15.95
N GLU A 25 22.49 -24.56 -16.24
CA GLU A 25 23.17 -23.52 -15.48
C GLU A 25 22.24 -22.32 -15.52
N GLU A 26 21.52 -22.12 -14.42
CA GLU A 26 20.80 -20.86 -14.20
C GLU A 26 21.83 -19.74 -14.38
N PRO A 27 21.58 -18.76 -15.27
CA PRO A 27 22.39 -17.57 -15.30
C PRO A 27 22.30 -17.01 -13.88
N SER A 28 23.44 -16.96 -13.18
CA SER A 28 23.54 -16.43 -11.82
C SER A 28 22.73 -15.14 -11.77
N ALA A 29 21.57 -15.19 -11.14
CA ALA A 29 20.75 -14.03 -10.90
C ALA A 29 21.60 -13.12 -10.01
N ARG A 30 22.37 -12.22 -10.64
CA ARG A 30 22.93 -11.08 -9.95
C ARG A 30 21.75 -10.40 -9.32
N SER A 31 21.66 -10.50 -8.01
CA SER A 31 20.76 -9.69 -7.21
C SER A 31 20.82 -8.27 -7.78
N PRO A 32 19.70 -7.63 -8.12
CA PRO A 32 19.75 -6.28 -8.64
C PRO A 32 20.55 -5.46 -7.63
N GLN A 33 21.73 -4.99 -8.03
CA GLN A 33 22.47 -4.00 -7.26
C GLN A 33 21.60 -2.75 -7.32
N PHE A 34 20.77 -2.57 -6.28
CA PHE A 34 20.12 -1.31 -6.02
C PHE A 34 21.23 -0.29 -5.81
N THR A 35 21.48 0.54 -6.81
CA THR A 35 22.18 1.81 -6.63
C THR A 35 21.20 2.68 -5.83
N GLY A 36 21.08 2.38 -4.52
CA GLY A 36 20.21 3.04 -3.61
C GLY A 36 20.70 4.46 -3.36
N ALA A 37 19.81 5.42 -3.42
CA ALA A 37 20.03 6.68 -2.75
C ALA A 37 20.45 6.37 -1.30
N ALA A 38 21.51 7.02 -0.79
CA ALA A 38 21.98 6.76 0.56
C ALA A 38 20.83 6.97 1.55
N ALA A 39 20.57 5.96 2.40
CA ALA A 39 19.54 6.04 3.43
C ALA A 39 19.85 7.21 4.37
N VAL A 40 18.80 7.89 4.82
CA VAL A 40 18.91 8.97 5.82
C VAL A 40 18.81 8.40 7.24
N ALA A 41 19.31 9.13 8.24
CA ALA A 41 19.18 8.69 9.63
C ALA A 41 17.69 8.68 10.06
N PRO A 42 17.27 7.80 11.00
CA PRO A 42 15.88 7.79 11.50
C PRO A 42 15.39 9.14 12.05
N SER A 43 16.29 9.94 12.65
CA SER A 43 15.98 11.31 13.09
C SER A 43 15.63 12.24 11.91
N GLU A 44 16.20 12.01 10.73
CA GLU A 44 15.86 12.76 9.52
C GLU A 44 14.50 12.31 8.96
N VAL A 45 14.16 11.01 9.06
CA VAL A 45 12.83 10.50 8.70
C VAL A 45 11.75 11.17 9.54
N TYR A 46 11.98 11.32 10.85
CA TYR A 46 11.10 12.07 11.75
C TYR A 46 10.94 13.53 11.30
N GLY A 47 12.05 14.24 11.06
CA GLY A 47 12.01 15.63 10.62
C GLY A 47 11.31 15.82 9.25
N ILE A 48 11.49 14.88 8.32
CA ILE A 48 10.78 14.87 7.03
C ILE A 48 9.28 14.63 7.27
N SER A 49 8.92 13.68 8.14
CA SER A 49 7.54 13.35 8.48
C SER A 49 6.80 14.54 9.08
N GLU A 50 7.40 15.22 10.05
CA GLU A 50 6.83 16.41 10.69
C GLU A 50 6.58 17.53 9.66
N ARG A 51 7.56 17.82 8.78
CA ARG A 51 7.36 18.82 7.71
C ARG A 51 6.18 18.46 6.80
N ILE A 52 6.01 17.18 6.45
CA ILE A 52 4.90 16.72 5.61
C ILE A 52 3.58 16.86 6.37
N ILE A 53 3.52 16.38 7.62
CA ILE A 53 2.32 16.42 8.46
C ILE A 53 1.85 17.87 8.63
N ASP A 54 2.75 18.75 9.06
CA ASP A 54 2.43 20.17 9.29
C ASP A 54 1.95 20.89 8.02
N ASN A 55 2.49 20.51 6.85
CA ASN A 55 2.06 21.11 5.59
C ASN A 55 0.69 20.56 5.15
N VAL A 56 0.44 19.25 5.27
CA VAL A 56 -0.83 18.61 4.92
C VAL A 56 -1.95 19.07 5.88
N GLU A 57 -1.68 19.28 7.16
CA GLU A 57 -2.65 19.77 8.16
C GLU A 57 -3.18 21.18 7.85
N LYS A 58 -2.47 21.96 7.01
CA LYS A 58 -3.02 23.24 6.50
C LYS A 58 -4.29 23.04 5.69
N VAL A 59 -4.44 21.87 5.05
CA VAL A 59 -5.59 21.51 4.19
C VAL A 59 -6.52 20.54 4.90
N VAL A 60 -5.97 19.50 5.55
CA VAL A 60 -6.73 18.43 6.22
C VAL A 60 -6.65 18.65 7.73
N VAL A 61 -7.59 19.43 8.25
CA VAL A 61 -7.58 19.93 9.65
C VAL A 61 -7.83 18.78 10.62
N GLY A 62 -7.05 18.73 11.70
CA GLY A 62 -7.29 17.85 12.87
C GLY A 62 -7.06 16.35 12.62
N LYS A 63 -6.44 15.97 11.50
CA LYS A 63 -6.25 14.56 11.13
C LYS A 63 -4.78 14.12 11.19
N ARG A 64 -4.01 14.68 12.14
CA ARG A 64 -2.57 14.41 12.29
C ARG A 64 -2.23 12.93 12.34
N ASN A 65 -2.97 12.15 13.13
CA ASN A 65 -2.76 10.71 13.24
C ASN A 65 -3.02 9.97 11.92
N GLN A 66 -4.08 10.33 11.20
CA GLN A 66 -4.41 9.71 9.90
C GLN A 66 -3.39 10.09 8.83
N ILE A 67 -2.88 11.31 8.85
CA ILE A 67 -1.79 11.75 7.98
C ILE A 67 -0.54 10.94 8.30
N MET A 68 -0.17 10.79 9.57
CA MET A 68 0.96 9.99 10.02
C MET A 68 0.83 8.52 9.56
N LEU A 69 -0.34 7.89 9.76
CA LEU A 69 -0.60 6.53 9.28
C LEU A 69 -0.49 6.40 7.75
N THR A 70 -0.90 7.45 7.02
CA THR A 70 -0.72 7.51 5.56
C THR A 70 0.76 7.56 5.19
N LEU A 71 1.59 8.32 5.93
CA LEU A 71 3.04 8.33 5.76
C LEU A 71 3.66 6.97 6.08
N VAL A 72 3.21 6.30 7.15
CA VAL A 72 3.65 4.93 7.48
C VAL A 72 3.38 3.99 6.31
N ALA A 73 2.20 4.06 5.68
CA ALA A 73 1.91 3.26 4.49
C ALA A 73 2.86 3.57 3.33
N MET A 74 3.11 4.86 3.04
CA MET A 74 3.99 5.31 1.96
C MET A 74 5.45 4.91 2.21
N PHE A 75 5.96 5.08 3.41
CA PHE A 75 7.34 4.74 3.76
C PHE A 75 7.58 3.23 3.85
N SER A 76 6.54 2.45 4.17
CA SER A 76 6.56 0.98 4.06
C SER A 76 6.57 0.48 2.62
N GLU A 77 6.56 1.37 1.62
CA GLU A 77 6.36 1.04 0.21
C GLU A 77 5.05 0.26 -0.05
N GLY A 78 4.05 0.46 0.81
CA GLY A 78 2.71 -0.08 0.68
C GLY A 78 1.73 0.93 0.12
N HIS A 79 0.43 0.62 0.22
CA HIS A 79 -0.67 1.43 -0.25
C HIS A 79 -1.73 1.55 0.85
N ALA A 80 -2.53 2.61 0.83
CA ALA A 80 -3.54 2.87 1.84
C ALA A 80 -4.96 2.70 1.30
N LEU A 81 -5.86 2.12 2.10
CA LEU A 81 -7.29 2.08 1.85
C LEU A 81 -7.99 3.03 2.83
N LEU A 82 -8.70 4.02 2.30
CA LEU A 82 -9.55 4.93 3.05
C LEU A 82 -11.01 4.43 2.99
N GLU A 83 -11.52 3.98 4.11
CA GLU A 83 -12.89 3.49 4.22
C GLU A 83 -13.72 4.47 5.03
N ASP A 84 -14.53 5.27 4.33
CA ASP A 84 -15.29 6.36 4.92
C ASP A 84 -16.51 6.73 4.10
N VAL A 85 -17.43 7.43 4.75
CA VAL A 85 -18.55 8.11 4.08
C VAL A 85 -18.05 9.17 3.09
N PRO A 86 -18.87 9.58 2.11
CA PRO A 86 -18.53 10.69 1.21
C PRO A 86 -18.33 12.01 1.97
N GLY A 87 -17.48 12.90 1.43
CA GLY A 87 -17.34 14.27 1.93
C GLY A 87 -16.31 14.50 3.04
N VAL A 88 -15.62 13.46 3.53
CA VAL A 88 -14.63 13.58 4.63
C VAL A 88 -13.20 13.86 4.16
N ALA A 89 -13.02 14.65 3.11
CA ALA A 89 -11.72 15.15 2.62
C ALA A 89 -10.72 14.09 2.10
N LYS A 90 -11.16 12.86 1.72
CA LYS A 90 -10.27 11.80 1.19
C LYS A 90 -9.44 12.27 -0.02
N THR A 91 -10.08 12.93 -0.98
CA THR A 91 -9.41 13.50 -2.17
C THR A 91 -8.42 14.59 -1.80
N MET A 92 -8.77 15.39 -0.79
CA MET A 92 -7.91 16.49 -0.32
C MET A 92 -6.65 15.98 0.35
N LEU A 93 -6.74 14.89 1.14
CA LEU A 93 -5.57 14.24 1.75
C LEU A 93 -4.60 13.74 0.67
N ALA A 94 -5.10 13.02 -0.34
CA ALA A 94 -4.26 12.48 -1.40
C ALA A 94 -3.58 13.58 -2.23
N ARG A 95 -4.33 14.64 -2.58
CA ARG A 95 -3.80 15.78 -3.33
C ARG A 95 -2.82 16.60 -2.50
N ALA A 96 -3.15 16.90 -1.24
CA ALA A 96 -2.27 17.66 -0.34
C ALA A 96 -0.92 16.93 -0.11
N LEU A 97 -0.96 15.60 0.05
CA LEU A 97 0.26 14.80 0.18
C LEU A 97 1.13 14.89 -1.08
N ALA A 98 0.54 14.75 -2.26
CA ALA A 98 1.26 14.83 -3.53
C ALA A 98 1.89 16.21 -3.76
N GLU A 99 1.14 17.29 -3.50
CA GLU A 99 1.62 18.68 -3.60
C GLU A 99 2.74 18.94 -2.58
N THR A 100 2.61 18.44 -1.36
CA THR A 100 3.61 18.56 -0.30
C THR A 100 4.95 17.91 -0.66
N VAL A 101 4.91 16.81 -1.43
CA VAL A 101 6.10 16.06 -1.88
C VAL A 101 6.61 16.57 -3.24
N GLY A 102 5.84 17.37 -3.96
CA GLY A 102 6.16 17.79 -5.32
C GLY A 102 6.09 16.66 -6.34
N GLY A 103 5.28 15.63 -6.06
CA GLY A 103 5.10 14.45 -6.91
C GLY A 103 3.93 14.60 -7.89
N LYS A 104 3.97 13.83 -8.98
CA LYS A 104 2.87 13.80 -9.95
C LYS A 104 1.65 13.13 -9.33
N PHE A 105 0.53 13.84 -9.32
CA PHE A 105 -0.76 13.35 -8.84
C PHE A 105 -1.70 13.00 -9.99
N LYS A 106 -2.41 11.87 -9.86
CA LYS A 106 -3.52 11.51 -10.74
C LYS A 106 -4.68 10.98 -9.92
N ARG A 107 -5.90 11.40 -10.27
CA ARG A 107 -7.13 10.83 -9.74
C ARG A 107 -7.77 9.93 -10.79
N VAL A 108 -8.16 8.74 -10.38
CA VAL A 108 -8.95 7.78 -11.14
C VAL A 108 -10.28 7.65 -10.42
N GLN A 109 -11.35 8.19 -11.00
CA GLN A 109 -12.71 7.96 -10.51
C GLN A 109 -13.15 6.60 -11.02
N CYS A 110 -13.34 5.66 -10.11
CA CYS A 110 -13.78 4.32 -10.46
C CYS A 110 -15.28 4.31 -10.75
N THR A 111 -15.63 3.86 -11.94
CA THR A 111 -17.03 3.71 -12.42
C THR A 111 -17.18 2.32 -13.06
N PRO A 112 -18.42 1.80 -13.19
CA PRO A 112 -18.63 0.47 -13.76
C PRO A 112 -18.19 0.32 -15.23
N ASP A 113 -18.11 1.42 -15.95
CA ASP A 113 -17.68 1.49 -17.36
C ASP A 113 -16.17 1.71 -17.55
N LEU A 114 -15.42 1.98 -16.45
CA LEU A 114 -13.98 2.16 -16.49
C LEU A 114 -13.27 0.87 -16.92
N LEU A 115 -12.47 0.95 -17.99
CA LEU A 115 -11.71 -0.18 -18.52
C LEU A 115 -10.29 -0.24 -17.92
N PRO A 116 -9.66 -1.43 -17.86
CA PRO A 116 -8.26 -1.54 -17.43
C PRO A 116 -7.31 -0.62 -18.20
N GLY A 117 -7.48 -0.51 -19.55
CA GLY A 117 -6.67 0.36 -20.40
C GLY A 117 -6.76 1.85 -20.07
N ASP A 118 -7.87 2.30 -19.47
CA ASP A 118 -8.03 3.70 -19.04
C ASP A 118 -7.10 4.05 -17.89
N ILE A 119 -6.71 3.06 -17.08
CA ILE A 119 -5.81 3.26 -15.93
C ILE A 119 -4.37 2.86 -16.23
N THR A 120 -4.15 1.78 -17.01
CA THR A 120 -2.82 1.28 -17.39
C THR A 120 -2.23 2.04 -18.57
N GLY A 121 -3.06 2.60 -19.41
CA GLY A 121 -2.69 3.09 -20.74
C GLY A 121 -2.93 2.05 -21.81
N ALA A 122 -2.81 2.47 -23.07
CA ALA A 122 -3.05 1.66 -24.24
C ALA A 122 -2.13 2.05 -25.40
N SER A 123 -1.85 1.10 -26.30
CA SER A 123 -1.17 1.39 -27.55
C SER A 123 -2.13 2.04 -28.53
N ILE A 124 -1.77 3.22 -29.01
CA ILE A 124 -2.57 4.00 -29.97
C ILE A 124 -1.82 4.06 -31.29
N PHE A 125 -2.52 3.75 -32.39
CA PHE A 125 -1.94 3.89 -33.72
C PHE A 125 -1.71 5.37 -34.05
N ASN A 126 -0.46 5.71 -34.34
CA ASN A 126 -0.08 7.03 -34.80
C ASN A 126 -0.07 7.07 -36.32
N PRO A 127 -1.04 7.73 -37.00
CA PRO A 127 -1.12 7.75 -38.46
C PRO A 127 0.04 8.49 -39.13
N LYS A 128 0.80 9.30 -38.40
CA LYS A 128 1.94 10.03 -38.98
C LYS A 128 3.22 9.17 -39.02
N THR A 129 3.43 8.31 -38.02
CA THR A 129 4.57 7.39 -37.97
C THR A 129 4.23 6.01 -38.48
N THR A 130 2.92 5.70 -38.68
CA THR A 130 2.39 4.36 -39.04
C THR A 130 2.77 3.28 -38.02
N GLU A 131 3.00 3.67 -36.78
CA GLU A 131 3.40 2.79 -35.67
C GLU A 131 2.41 2.87 -34.51
N PHE A 132 2.39 1.83 -33.68
CA PHE A 132 1.68 1.86 -32.41
C PHE A 132 2.56 2.49 -31.33
N GLU A 133 2.07 3.55 -30.71
CA GLU A 133 2.74 4.25 -29.60
C GLU A 133 2.01 3.97 -28.29
N PHE A 134 2.73 3.54 -27.27
CA PHE A 134 2.16 3.35 -25.95
C PHE A 134 1.89 4.69 -25.27
N ARG A 135 0.61 4.97 -25.00
CA ARG A 135 0.18 6.13 -24.24
C ARG A 135 -0.01 5.75 -22.79
N LYS A 136 0.85 6.27 -21.91
CA LYS A 136 0.83 6.02 -20.45
C LYS A 136 -0.48 6.46 -19.83
N GLY A 137 -1.09 5.59 -19.01
CA GLY A 137 -2.28 5.87 -18.22
C GLY A 137 -1.97 6.58 -16.90
N PRO A 138 -3.02 6.84 -16.08
CA PRO A 138 -2.88 7.49 -14.76
C PRO A 138 -1.94 6.79 -13.78
N LEU A 139 -1.76 5.46 -13.88
CA LEU A 139 -0.88 4.70 -13.00
C LEU A 139 0.61 5.10 -13.11
N PHE A 140 1.00 5.80 -14.16
CA PHE A 140 2.37 6.31 -14.31
C PHE A 140 2.64 7.61 -13.55
N ALA A 141 1.84 7.90 -12.52
CA ALA A 141 2.09 8.96 -11.55
C ALA A 141 2.63 8.38 -10.24
N GLN A 142 3.39 9.20 -9.46
CA GLN A 142 3.88 8.77 -8.15
C GLN A 142 2.77 8.64 -7.12
N PHE A 143 1.74 9.50 -7.20
CA PHE A 143 0.60 9.52 -6.30
C PHE A 143 -0.67 9.31 -7.10
N VAL A 144 -1.38 8.23 -6.81
CA VAL A 144 -2.63 7.90 -7.49
C VAL A 144 -3.74 7.77 -6.45
N LEU A 145 -4.82 8.53 -6.64
CA LEU A 145 -6.07 8.33 -5.91
C LEU A 145 -7.00 7.48 -6.77
N ALA A 146 -7.26 6.25 -6.34
CA ALA A 146 -8.29 5.39 -6.90
C ALA A 146 -9.59 5.58 -6.11
N ASP A 147 -10.43 6.50 -6.59
CA ASP A 147 -11.63 6.93 -5.86
C ASP A 147 -12.79 5.97 -6.13
N GLU A 148 -13.45 5.50 -5.06
CA GLU A 148 -14.57 4.53 -5.08
C GLU A 148 -14.20 3.21 -5.78
N ILE A 149 -13.08 2.58 -5.39
CA ILE A 149 -12.55 1.37 -6.04
C ILE A 149 -13.56 0.23 -6.15
N ASN A 150 -14.49 0.13 -5.19
CA ASN A 150 -15.57 -0.86 -5.18
C ASN A 150 -16.62 -0.66 -6.29
N ARG A 151 -16.60 0.46 -7.02
CA ARG A 151 -17.46 0.69 -8.20
C ARG A 151 -16.83 0.23 -9.52
N ALA A 152 -15.51 0.05 -9.55
CA ALA A 152 -14.84 -0.50 -10.72
C ALA A 152 -15.14 -2.00 -10.90
N THR A 153 -15.20 -2.46 -12.15
CA THR A 153 -15.34 -3.89 -12.43
C THR A 153 -14.18 -4.71 -11.89
N PRO A 154 -14.36 -6.03 -11.61
CA PRO A 154 -13.27 -6.90 -11.13
C PRO A 154 -12.04 -6.91 -12.03
N ARG A 155 -12.20 -6.73 -13.34
CA ARG A 155 -11.08 -6.63 -14.31
C ARG A 155 -10.24 -5.38 -14.05
N THR A 156 -10.89 -4.25 -13.86
CA THR A 156 -10.24 -2.97 -13.61
C THR A 156 -9.58 -2.96 -12.23
N GLN A 157 -10.28 -3.51 -11.20
CA GLN A 157 -9.69 -3.73 -9.89
C GLN A 157 -8.42 -4.58 -9.97
N SER A 158 -8.46 -5.70 -10.72
CA SER A 158 -7.30 -6.60 -10.87
C SER A 158 -6.10 -5.90 -11.49
N ALA A 159 -6.29 -5.07 -12.52
CA ALA A 159 -5.21 -4.32 -13.15
C ALA A 159 -4.57 -3.30 -12.18
N LEU A 160 -5.39 -2.60 -11.39
CA LEU A 160 -4.90 -1.68 -10.36
C LEU A 160 -4.10 -2.43 -9.30
N LEU A 161 -4.64 -3.54 -8.80
CA LEU A 161 -4.04 -4.33 -7.73
C LEU A 161 -2.77 -5.07 -8.19
N GLU A 162 -2.67 -5.44 -9.48
CA GLU A 162 -1.44 -5.96 -10.07
C GLU A 162 -0.35 -4.89 -10.07
N ALA A 163 -0.66 -3.67 -10.54
CA ALA A 163 0.27 -2.56 -10.52
C ALA A 163 0.77 -2.23 -9.10
N MET A 164 -0.10 -2.35 -8.07
CA MET A 164 0.26 -2.18 -6.67
C MET A 164 1.26 -3.25 -6.19
N ALA A 165 1.02 -4.52 -6.55
CA ALA A 165 1.84 -5.62 -6.08
C ALA A 165 3.20 -5.68 -6.77
N GLU A 166 3.21 -5.50 -8.09
CA GLU A 166 4.39 -5.74 -8.94
C GLU A 166 5.16 -4.45 -9.29
N ARG A 167 4.58 -3.26 -9.01
CA ARG A 167 5.12 -1.94 -9.38
C ARG A 167 5.43 -1.85 -10.87
N GLN A 168 4.62 -2.48 -11.67
CA GLN A 168 4.72 -2.50 -13.12
C GLN A 168 3.32 -2.61 -13.74
N VAL A 169 3.26 -2.30 -15.02
CA VAL A 169 2.05 -2.43 -15.84
C VAL A 169 2.40 -3.27 -17.05
N SER A 170 1.58 -4.29 -17.35
CA SER A 170 1.73 -5.16 -18.51
C SER A 170 0.69 -4.77 -19.57
N VAL A 171 1.15 -4.32 -20.75
CA VAL A 171 0.29 -3.93 -21.87
C VAL A 171 0.88 -4.50 -23.16
N ASP A 172 0.06 -5.17 -23.95
CA ASP A 172 0.42 -5.72 -25.27
C ASP A 172 1.71 -6.56 -25.25
N GLY A 173 1.90 -7.38 -24.20
CA GLY A 173 3.09 -8.22 -24.01
C GLY A 173 4.35 -7.50 -23.56
N SER A 174 4.28 -6.16 -23.38
CA SER A 174 5.39 -5.35 -22.87
C SER A 174 5.17 -5.01 -21.38
N VAL A 175 6.26 -4.99 -20.61
CA VAL A 175 6.24 -4.66 -19.20
C VAL A 175 6.86 -3.28 -18.97
N TYR A 176 6.11 -2.40 -18.35
CA TYR A 176 6.50 -1.02 -18.03
C TYR A 176 6.62 -0.86 -16.51
N LYS A 177 7.82 -0.55 -16.01
CA LYS A 177 8.05 -0.28 -14.59
C LYS A 177 7.47 1.09 -14.20
N LEU A 178 6.92 1.16 -12.99
CA LEU A 178 6.43 2.41 -12.40
C LEU A 178 7.54 3.10 -11.61
N ASP A 179 7.57 4.43 -11.67
CA ASP A 179 8.57 5.25 -11.00
C ASP A 179 8.37 5.21 -9.47
N ARG A 180 9.48 5.27 -8.71
CA ARG A 180 9.43 5.41 -7.24
C ARG A 180 9.39 6.89 -6.82
N PRO A 181 8.71 7.21 -5.70
CA PRO A 181 7.78 6.34 -4.98
C PRO A 181 6.52 6.09 -5.80
N PHE A 182 5.94 4.91 -5.71
CA PHE A 182 4.62 4.63 -6.26
C PHE A 182 3.65 4.38 -5.11
N PHE A 183 2.71 5.30 -4.92
CA PHE A 183 1.80 5.27 -3.79
C PHE A 183 0.35 5.44 -4.25
N ILE A 184 -0.47 4.45 -3.93
CA ILE A 184 -1.90 4.48 -4.20
C ILE A 184 -2.66 4.70 -2.89
N ILE A 185 -3.57 5.65 -2.91
CA ILE A 185 -4.64 5.80 -1.93
C ILE A 185 -5.92 5.37 -2.64
N ALA A 186 -6.49 4.24 -2.23
CA ALA A 186 -7.80 3.83 -2.71
C ALA A 186 -8.87 4.27 -1.71
N THR A 187 -10.04 4.66 -2.20
CA THR A 187 -11.19 4.95 -1.34
C THR A 187 -12.29 3.93 -1.56
N GLN A 188 -13.00 3.61 -0.50
CA GLN A 188 -14.19 2.78 -0.51
C GLN A 188 -15.27 3.43 0.34
N ASN A 189 -16.51 3.40 -0.15
CA ASN A 189 -17.66 3.81 0.63
C ASN A 189 -18.37 2.53 1.14
N PRO A 190 -18.40 2.29 2.45
CA PRO A 190 -19.01 1.09 3.01
C PRO A 190 -20.54 1.09 2.93
N VAL A 191 -21.16 2.25 2.68
CA VAL A 191 -22.63 2.42 2.65
C VAL A 191 -23.23 2.14 1.26
N ASP A 192 -22.44 2.26 0.19
CA ASP A 192 -22.90 2.03 -1.18
C ASP A 192 -22.99 0.52 -1.46
N HIS A 193 -24.20 0.00 -1.58
CA HIS A 193 -24.44 -1.41 -1.92
C HIS A 193 -24.90 -1.61 -3.36
N GLU A 194 -25.57 -0.66 -3.99
CA GLU A 194 -26.05 -0.78 -5.37
C GLU A 194 -24.95 -0.48 -6.39
N GLY A 195 -24.76 -1.41 -7.34
CA GLY A 195 -23.78 -1.26 -8.43
C GLY A 195 -22.33 -1.31 -7.99
N THR A 196 -22.02 -1.96 -6.83
CA THR A 196 -20.67 -2.11 -6.34
C THR A 196 -20.17 -3.55 -6.48
N PHE A 197 -18.85 -3.68 -6.67
CA PHE A 197 -18.12 -4.93 -6.68
C PHE A 197 -17.17 -4.92 -5.47
N PRO A 198 -17.57 -5.52 -4.33
CA PRO A 198 -16.74 -5.53 -3.14
C PRO A 198 -15.39 -6.22 -3.43
N LEU A 199 -14.32 -5.67 -2.87
CA LEU A 199 -12.99 -6.28 -2.98
C LEU A 199 -12.96 -7.57 -2.16
N PRO A 200 -12.58 -8.72 -2.75
CA PRO A 200 -12.30 -9.94 -1.99
C PRO A 200 -11.17 -9.71 -0.97
N GLU A 201 -11.18 -10.47 0.11
CA GLU A 201 -10.19 -10.34 1.20
C GLU A 201 -8.74 -10.50 0.72
N ALA A 202 -8.49 -11.40 -0.24
CA ALA A 202 -7.17 -11.58 -0.85
C ALA A 202 -6.69 -10.34 -1.63
N GLN A 203 -7.59 -9.46 -2.03
CA GLN A 203 -7.29 -8.19 -2.68
C GLN A 203 -7.11 -7.07 -1.65
N LEU A 204 -7.88 -7.08 -0.57
CA LEU A 204 -7.71 -6.16 0.57
C LEU A 204 -6.34 -6.33 1.24
N ASP A 205 -5.79 -7.55 1.27
CA ASP A 205 -4.45 -7.85 1.82
C ASP A 205 -3.30 -7.12 1.10
N ARG A 206 -3.55 -6.54 -0.08
CA ARG A 206 -2.56 -5.71 -0.82
C ARG A 206 -2.40 -4.29 -0.27
N PHE A 207 -3.40 -3.80 0.47
CA PHE A 207 -3.30 -2.53 1.18
C PHE A 207 -2.60 -2.76 2.51
N ILE A 208 -1.51 -2.03 2.78
CA ILE A 208 -0.76 -2.22 4.03
C ILE A 208 -1.53 -1.70 5.23
N ILE A 209 -2.26 -0.60 5.04
CA ILE A 209 -3.06 0.08 6.08
C ILE A 209 -4.48 0.32 5.55
N ARG A 210 -5.47 0.06 6.40
CA ARG A 210 -6.83 0.59 6.28
C ARG A 210 -7.06 1.64 7.35
N LEU A 211 -7.59 2.79 6.98
CA LEU A 211 -7.89 3.87 7.91
C LEU A 211 -9.16 4.62 7.53
N SER A 212 -9.72 5.31 8.52
CA SER A 212 -10.87 6.20 8.40
C SER A 212 -10.47 7.60 8.87
N LEU A 213 -10.87 8.62 8.12
CA LEU A 213 -10.69 10.02 8.53
C LEU A 213 -11.77 10.43 9.52
N GLY A 214 -12.97 9.83 9.40
CA GLY A 214 -14.13 10.17 10.20
C GLY A 214 -14.62 11.60 9.95
N TYR A 215 -15.73 11.94 10.56
CA TYR A 215 -16.24 13.31 10.54
C TYR A 215 -15.29 14.24 11.31
N PRO A 216 -15.18 15.51 10.91
CA PRO A 216 -14.50 16.52 11.71
C PRO A 216 -15.31 16.84 12.99
N THR A 217 -14.62 17.34 14.02
CA THR A 217 -15.29 17.91 15.20
C THR A 217 -15.90 19.26 14.87
N PRO A 218 -16.83 19.80 15.68
CA PRO A 218 -17.38 21.14 15.46
C PRO A 218 -16.32 22.25 15.38
N GLU A 219 -15.24 22.11 16.16
CA GLU A 219 -14.12 23.05 16.17
C GLU A 219 -13.31 22.94 14.87
N GLU A 220 -13.08 21.70 14.38
CA GLU A 220 -12.43 21.46 13.09
C GLU A 220 -13.25 21.99 11.93
N GLU A 221 -14.59 21.81 11.95
CA GLU A 221 -15.49 22.37 10.93
C GLU A 221 -15.45 23.90 10.92
N SER A 222 -15.48 24.53 12.09
CA SER A 222 -15.37 25.98 12.21
C SER A 222 -14.05 26.49 11.62
N ALA A 223 -12.94 25.84 11.95
CA ALA A 223 -11.62 26.17 11.39
C ALA A 223 -11.56 25.97 9.86
N MET A 224 -12.24 24.96 9.32
CA MET A 224 -12.35 24.74 7.88
C MET A 224 -13.09 25.89 7.18
N ILE A 225 -14.20 26.34 7.76
CA ILE A 225 -15.00 27.47 7.22
C ILE A 225 -14.14 28.74 7.17
N GLU A 226 -13.42 29.06 8.26
CA GLU A 226 -12.55 30.21 8.35
C GLU A 226 -11.46 30.19 7.27
N ARG A 227 -10.79 29.04 7.11
CA ARG A 227 -9.74 28.87 6.09
C ARG A 227 -10.26 29.02 4.67
N LEU A 228 -11.45 28.50 4.36
CA LEU A 228 -12.06 28.57 3.02
C LEU A 228 -12.48 30.00 2.64
N GLN A 229 -12.79 30.87 3.61
CA GLN A 229 -13.10 32.29 3.33
C GLN A 229 -11.93 33.04 2.72
N LEU A 230 -10.70 32.64 3.03
CA LEU A 230 -9.46 33.28 2.54
C LEU A 230 -8.95 32.71 1.19
N GLY A 231 -9.60 31.68 0.67
CA GLY A 231 -9.21 30.93 -0.53
C GLY A 231 -9.10 29.45 -0.28
N HIS A 232 -8.88 28.66 -1.34
CA HIS A 232 -8.78 27.21 -1.16
C HIS A 232 -7.38 26.85 -0.61
N PRO A 233 -7.25 26.27 0.61
CA PRO A 233 -5.94 26.05 1.25
C PRO A 233 -4.97 25.20 0.41
N ILE A 234 -5.50 24.32 -0.47
CA ILE A 234 -4.68 23.47 -1.34
C ILE A 234 -3.88 24.29 -2.36
N ASP A 235 -4.40 25.42 -2.82
CA ASP A 235 -3.78 26.26 -3.84
C ASP A 235 -2.60 27.06 -3.27
N ALA A 236 -2.52 27.16 -1.94
CA ALA A 236 -1.41 27.80 -1.21
C ALA A 236 -0.32 26.80 -0.79
N LEU A 237 -0.52 25.47 -1.01
CA LEU A 237 0.50 24.50 -0.71
C LEU A 237 1.68 24.61 -1.68
N SER A 238 2.88 24.48 -1.12
CA SER A 238 4.11 24.31 -1.88
C SER A 238 4.85 23.06 -1.40
N PRO A 239 5.66 22.42 -2.24
CA PRO A 239 6.49 21.30 -1.83
C PRO A 239 7.42 21.70 -0.69
N VAL A 240 7.43 20.91 0.38
CA VAL A 240 8.35 21.09 1.53
C VAL A 240 9.39 19.97 1.59
N VAL A 241 9.18 18.92 0.82
CA VAL A 241 10.09 17.78 0.63
C VAL A 241 10.10 17.40 -0.85
N THR A 242 11.06 16.59 -1.24
CA THR A 242 11.22 16.11 -2.62
C THR A 242 10.87 14.62 -2.73
N VAL A 243 10.54 14.18 -3.94
CA VAL A 243 10.34 12.77 -4.28
C VAL A 243 11.54 11.91 -3.86
N ASP A 244 12.77 12.43 -4.05
CA ASP A 244 14.00 11.71 -3.68
C ASP A 244 14.15 11.57 -2.15
N GLU A 245 13.73 12.55 -1.35
CA GLU A 245 13.71 12.43 0.11
C GLU A 245 12.75 11.31 0.56
N ILE A 246 11.59 11.17 -0.10
CA ILE A 246 10.67 10.06 0.18
C ILE A 246 11.31 8.69 -0.12
N VAL A 247 11.99 8.56 -1.26
CA VAL A 247 12.72 7.33 -1.59
C VAL A 247 13.81 7.01 -0.56
N LYS A 248 14.55 8.02 -0.09
CA LYS A 248 15.54 7.86 0.99
C LYS A 248 14.89 7.43 2.30
N CYS A 249 13.73 7.98 2.67
CA CYS A 249 12.97 7.53 3.84
C CYS A 249 12.55 6.05 3.71
N GLN A 250 12.09 5.60 2.52
CA GLN A 250 11.77 4.20 2.26
C GLN A 250 12.97 3.28 2.47
N GLU A 251 14.16 3.68 2.02
CA GLU A 251 15.39 2.89 2.25
C GLU A 251 15.81 2.90 3.73
N SER A 252 15.61 4.01 4.44
CA SER A 252 15.90 4.11 5.89
C SER A 252 14.99 3.23 6.72
N VAL A 253 13.70 3.18 6.40
CA VAL A 253 12.73 2.30 7.07
C VAL A 253 13.15 0.83 7.01
N ARG A 254 13.71 0.38 5.89
CA ARG A 254 14.22 -0.99 5.75
C ARG A 254 15.38 -1.32 6.68
N GLN A 255 16.11 -0.29 7.16
CA GLN A 255 17.26 -0.44 8.05
C GLN A 255 16.88 -0.37 9.53
N VAL A 256 15.63 0.01 9.86
CA VAL A 256 15.13 -0.02 11.24
C VAL A 256 15.21 -1.44 11.79
N LYS A 257 15.94 -1.59 12.88
CA LYS A 257 16.21 -2.91 13.49
C LYS A 257 14.96 -3.47 14.18
N ILE A 258 14.80 -4.78 14.08
CA ILE A 258 13.75 -5.52 14.82
C ILE A 258 14.43 -6.60 15.65
N HIS A 259 14.31 -6.47 16.97
CA HIS A 259 14.83 -7.47 17.89
C HIS A 259 14.05 -8.79 17.77
N GLU A 260 14.67 -9.93 18.02
CA GLU A 260 14.07 -11.26 17.95
C GLU A 260 12.77 -11.35 18.76
N ARG A 261 12.76 -10.86 19.98
CA ARG A 261 11.56 -10.85 20.85
C ARG A 261 10.38 -10.09 20.24
N VAL A 262 10.65 -9.01 19.50
CA VAL A 262 9.58 -8.26 18.79
C VAL A 262 9.09 -9.04 17.58
N ARG A 263 9.99 -9.74 16.87
CA ARG A 263 9.58 -10.65 15.77
C ARG A 263 8.68 -11.76 16.28
N ASP A 264 9.05 -12.39 17.39
CA ASP A 264 8.25 -13.44 18.02
C ASP A 264 6.89 -12.89 18.49
N TYR A 265 6.87 -11.66 19.03
CA TYR A 265 5.63 -11.00 19.43
C TYR A 265 4.70 -10.75 18.23
N VAL A 266 5.20 -10.29 17.10
CA VAL A 266 4.41 -10.16 15.86
C VAL A 266 3.86 -11.51 15.42
N VAL A 267 4.68 -12.56 15.43
CA VAL A 267 4.26 -13.93 15.05
C VAL A 267 3.18 -14.46 16.00
N GLN A 268 3.29 -14.20 17.31
CA GLN A 268 2.28 -14.57 18.30
C GLN A 268 0.96 -13.85 18.07
N ILE A 269 0.98 -12.53 17.83
CA ILE A 269 -0.24 -11.76 17.50
C ILE A 269 -0.94 -12.37 16.29
N ILE A 270 -0.20 -12.64 15.20
CA ILE A 270 -0.79 -13.22 14.00
C ILE A 270 -1.28 -14.65 14.25
N GLY A 271 -0.53 -15.45 15.03
CA GLY A 271 -0.96 -16.81 15.44
C GLY A 271 -2.31 -16.77 16.16
N GLN A 272 -2.46 -15.86 17.13
CA GLN A 272 -3.73 -15.71 17.87
C GLN A 272 -4.90 -15.32 16.97
N THR A 273 -4.69 -14.57 15.87
CA THR A 273 -5.77 -14.28 14.92
C THR A 273 -6.32 -15.55 14.23
N ARG A 274 -5.49 -16.59 14.07
CA ARG A 274 -5.86 -17.86 13.42
C ARG A 274 -6.59 -18.81 14.36
N GLU A 275 -6.36 -18.65 15.66
CA GLU A 275 -6.92 -19.51 16.72
C GLU A 275 -8.15 -18.89 17.39
N HIS A 276 -8.42 -17.61 17.13
CA HIS A 276 -9.49 -16.87 17.80
C HIS A 276 -10.88 -17.40 17.42
N GLU A 277 -11.74 -17.67 18.42
CA GLU A 277 -13.06 -18.27 18.26
C GLU A 277 -14.00 -17.48 17.33
N SER A 278 -13.89 -16.16 17.31
CA SER A 278 -14.71 -15.28 16.46
C SER A 278 -14.20 -15.14 15.02
N ILE A 279 -13.08 -15.77 14.64
CA ILE A 279 -12.46 -15.63 13.32
C ILE A 279 -12.66 -16.90 12.49
N VAL A 280 -13.03 -16.73 11.22
CA VAL A 280 -13.06 -17.77 10.18
C VAL A 280 -11.71 -17.87 9.49
N LEU A 281 -11.14 -16.70 9.12
CA LEU A 281 -9.86 -16.59 8.45
C LEU A 281 -8.98 -15.57 9.18
N GLY A 282 -7.90 -16.05 9.77
CA GLY A 282 -6.90 -15.25 10.46
C GLY A 282 -5.84 -14.67 9.50
N GLY A 283 -4.90 -13.92 10.06
CA GLY A 283 -3.85 -13.25 9.30
C GLY A 283 -2.96 -14.21 8.50
N SER A 284 -2.75 -13.92 7.23
CA SER A 284 -1.84 -14.65 6.34
C SER A 284 -0.36 -14.36 6.68
N PRO A 285 0.62 -15.10 6.13
CA PRO A 285 2.04 -14.72 6.23
C PRO A 285 2.32 -13.31 5.66
N ARG A 286 1.52 -12.83 4.71
CA ARG A 286 1.58 -11.44 4.23
C ARG A 286 1.21 -10.45 5.32
N ALA A 287 0.23 -10.78 6.16
CA ALA A 287 -0.13 -9.95 7.32
C ALA A 287 1.03 -9.81 8.31
N THR A 288 1.82 -10.88 8.54
CA THR A 288 3.04 -10.85 9.35
C THR A 288 4.05 -9.85 8.78
N LEU A 289 4.32 -9.96 7.47
CA LEU A 289 5.25 -9.05 6.79
C LEU A 289 4.74 -7.60 6.76
N ALA A 290 3.43 -7.41 6.53
CA ALA A 290 2.81 -6.10 6.52
C ALA A 290 2.90 -5.42 7.88
N LEU A 291 2.57 -6.14 8.97
CA LEU A 291 2.67 -5.62 10.34
C LEU A 291 4.12 -5.29 10.70
N THR A 292 5.07 -6.14 10.30
CA THR A 292 6.49 -5.90 10.52
C THR A 292 6.98 -4.63 9.83
N ARG A 293 6.68 -4.48 8.54
CA ARG A 293 7.07 -3.30 7.74
C ARG A 293 6.40 -2.02 8.23
N ALA A 294 5.12 -2.10 8.56
CA ALA A 294 4.39 -0.96 9.10
C ALA A 294 4.94 -0.54 10.47
N ALA A 295 5.34 -1.48 11.34
CA ALA A 295 5.98 -1.18 12.61
C ALA A 295 7.36 -0.54 12.44
N GLN A 296 8.16 -0.99 11.46
CA GLN A 296 9.43 -0.32 11.12
C GLN A 296 9.22 1.12 10.67
N ALA A 297 8.24 1.35 9.77
CA ALA A 297 7.93 2.69 9.30
C ALA A 297 7.38 3.57 10.44
N TYR A 298 6.53 3.01 11.31
CA TYR A 298 5.99 3.73 12.46
C TYR A 298 7.10 4.15 13.42
N ALA A 299 8.03 3.24 13.74
CA ALA A 299 9.20 3.55 14.56
C ALA A 299 10.07 4.67 13.93
N ALA A 300 10.35 4.58 12.61
CA ALA A 300 11.12 5.60 11.90
C ALA A 300 10.44 6.97 11.87
N VAL A 301 9.12 7.02 11.65
CA VAL A 301 8.32 8.26 11.69
C VAL A 301 8.37 8.91 13.08
N ASN A 302 8.55 8.11 14.13
CA ASN A 302 8.74 8.58 15.51
C ASN A 302 10.23 8.79 15.89
N GLY A 303 11.16 8.70 14.93
CA GLY A 303 12.58 8.97 15.12
C GLY A 303 13.38 7.83 15.75
N ALA A 304 12.77 6.63 15.89
CA ALA A 304 13.44 5.47 16.47
C ALA A 304 14.19 4.65 15.41
N ASN A 305 15.34 4.07 15.79
CA ASN A 305 16.15 3.21 14.91
C ASN A 305 15.89 1.70 15.14
N HIS A 306 14.98 1.35 16.02
CA HIS A 306 14.53 0.01 16.33
C HIS A 306 13.05 0.00 16.67
N VAL A 307 12.40 -1.14 16.40
CA VAL A 307 10.98 -1.34 16.68
C VAL A 307 10.78 -1.79 18.11
N MET A 308 9.87 -1.11 18.83
CA MET A 308 9.41 -1.52 20.16
C MET A 308 8.08 -2.28 20.06
N PRO A 309 7.75 -3.12 21.07
CA PRO A 309 6.44 -3.80 21.13
C PRO A 309 5.24 -2.83 21.07
N GLU A 310 5.40 -1.63 21.61
CA GLU A 310 4.41 -0.56 21.60
C GLU A 310 4.12 -0.08 20.18
N ASP A 311 5.15 0.04 19.32
CA ASP A 311 4.98 0.41 17.90
C ASP A 311 4.12 -0.62 17.18
N VAL A 312 4.37 -1.92 17.45
CA VAL A 312 3.57 -3.01 16.90
C VAL A 312 2.12 -2.90 17.33
N LYS A 313 1.85 -2.61 18.61
CA LYS A 313 0.48 -2.44 19.13
C LYS A 313 -0.25 -1.28 18.48
N GLN A 314 0.41 -0.13 18.36
CA GLN A 314 -0.20 1.08 17.79
C GLN A 314 -0.60 0.87 16.34
N ILE A 315 0.27 0.23 15.55
CA ILE A 315 0.00 0.08 14.12
C ILE A 315 -0.89 -1.14 13.80
N ALA A 316 -0.97 -2.14 14.67
CA ALA A 316 -1.72 -3.38 14.43
C ALA A 316 -3.21 -3.12 14.15
N THR A 317 -3.80 -2.11 14.80
CA THR A 317 -5.21 -1.73 14.61
C THR A 317 -5.51 -1.16 13.22
N ALA A 318 -4.53 -0.61 12.53
CA ALA A 318 -4.66 -0.12 11.17
C ALA A 318 -4.27 -1.20 10.11
N VAL A 319 -3.44 -2.19 10.52
CA VAL A 319 -2.88 -3.20 9.61
C VAL A 319 -3.71 -4.47 9.57
N LEU A 320 -4.23 -4.95 10.69
CA LEU A 320 -4.80 -6.31 10.78
C LEU A 320 -6.29 -6.40 10.44
N PRO A 321 -7.18 -5.48 10.84
CA PRO A 321 -8.64 -5.70 10.76
C PRO A 321 -9.15 -6.07 9.37
N HIS A 322 -8.66 -5.45 8.30
CA HIS A 322 -9.09 -5.72 6.92
C HIS A 322 -8.54 -7.03 6.33
N ARG A 323 -7.74 -7.77 7.11
CA ARG A 323 -7.15 -9.07 6.77
C ARG A 323 -7.81 -10.24 7.50
N LEU A 324 -8.82 -9.96 8.33
CA LEU A 324 -9.49 -10.93 9.16
C LEU A 324 -10.94 -11.10 8.75
N ILE A 325 -11.42 -12.34 8.68
CA ILE A 325 -12.83 -12.63 8.44
C ILE A 325 -13.47 -13.08 9.74
N VAL A 326 -14.37 -12.25 10.26
CA VAL A 326 -15.16 -12.55 11.46
C VAL A 326 -16.28 -13.53 11.12
N ARG A 327 -16.55 -14.50 12.01
CA ARG A 327 -17.62 -15.48 11.87
C ARG A 327 -18.98 -14.81 11.79
N PRO A 328 -19.92 -15.33 10.97
CA PRO A 328 -21.27 -14.76 10.85
C PRO A 328 -21.99 -14.64 12.20
N GLU A 329 -21.85 -15.65 13.08
CA GLU A 329 -22.46 -15.66 14.41
C GLU A 329 -21.91 -14.56 15.31
N SER A 330 -20.61 -14.26 15.21
CA SER A 330 -19.97 -13.17 15.94
C SER A 330 -20.38 -11.80 15.37
N ARG A 331 -20.51 -11.68 14.05
CA ARG A 331 -21.04 -10.46 13.40
C ARG A 331 -22.48 -10.14 13.84
N LEU A 332 -23.34 -11.15 14.00
CA LEU A 332 -24.70 -10.97 14.55
C LEU A 332 -24.67 -10.41 15.97
N ARG A 333 -23.62 -10.72 16.74
CA ARG A 333 -23.38 -10.14 18.08
C ARG A 333 -22.65 -8.78 18.01
N LYS A 334 -22.50 -8.20 16.82
CA LYS A 334 -21.81 -6.93 16.55
C LYS A 334 -20.30 -6.94 16.88
N VAL A 335 -19.67 -8.12 16.93
CA VAL A 335 -18.22 -8.23 17.07
C VAL A 335 -17.57 -7.85 15.74
N THR A 336 -16.64 -6.90 15.78
CA THR A 336 -15.89 -6.40 14.63
C THR A 336 -14.48 -7.01 14.58
N SER A 337 -13.80 -6.90 13.44
CA SER A 337 -12.39 -7.31 13.35
C SER A 337 -11.48 -6.42 14.20
N GLU A 338 -11.84 -5.17 14.42
CA GLU A 338 -11.17 -4.21 15.30
C GLU A 338 -11.26 -4.65 16.77
N ASP A 339 -12.44 -5.12 17.20
CA ASP A 339 -12.64 -5.64 18.56
C ASP A 339 -11.75 -6.86 18.81
N VAL A 340 -11.74 -7.81 17.86
CA VAL A 340 -10.89 -9.00 17.93
C VAL A 340 -9.40 -8.65 17.99
N VAL A 341 -8.92 -7.75 17.13
CA VAL A 341 -7.53 -7.29 17.18
C VAL A 341 -7.22 -6.65 18.53
N SER A 342 -8.12 -5.81 19.05
CA SER A 342 -7.95 -5.15 20.35
C SER A 342 -7.91 -6.15 21.51
N GLU A 343 -8.69 -7.21 21.45
CA GLU A 343 -8.68 -8.30 22.41
C GLU A 343 -7.37 -9.09 22.38
N ILE A 344 -6.90 -9.47 21.19
CA ILE A 344 -5.63 -10.17 20.98
C ILE A 344 -4.45 -9.33 21.53
N LEU A 345 -4.41 -8.03 21.21
CA LEU A 345 -3.35 -7.13 21.70
C LEU A 345 -3.33 -6.96 23.24
N ARG A 346 -4.47 -7.20 23.92
CA ARG A 346 -4.52 -7.22 25.39
C ARG A 346 -4.09 -8.57 25.96
N SER A 347 -4.39 -9.68 25.26
CA SER A 347 -4.11 -11.05 25.75
C SER A 347 -2.67 -11.49 25.50
N VAL A 348 -2.05 -11.09 24.39
CA VAL A 348 -0.68 -11.49 24.06
C VAL A 348 0.31 -10.74 24.95
N LYS A 349 1.15 -11.52 25.67
CA LYS A 349 2.14 -10.98 26.59
C LYS A 349 3.18 -10.12 25.86
N VAL A 350 3.34 -8.88 26.32
CA VAL A 350 4.35 -7.97 25.80
C VAL A 350 5.75 -8.45 26.23
N PRO A 351 6.71 -8.62 25.31
CA PRO A 351 8.04 -9.02 25.66
C PRO A 351 8.79 -7.91 26.41
N VAL A 352 9.55 -8.29 27.45
CA VAL A 352 10.48 -7.38 28.11
C VAL A 352 11.70 -7.21 27.21
N MET A 353 11.99 -5.97 26.83
CA MET A 353 13.13 -5.66 26.00
C MET A 353 14.42 -5.59 26.83
N PRO A 354 15.58 -5.97 26.27
CA PRO A 354 16.85 -5.77 26.95
C PRO A 354 17.21 -4.28 26.99
N ASP A 355 17.93 -3.87 28.04
CA ASP A 355 18.32 -2.46 28.25
C ASP A 355 19.28 -1.94 27.16
N ASN A 356 20.00 -2.82 26.44
CA ASN A 356 20.90 -2.48 25.34
C ASN A 356 20.35 -3.02 24.02
N LEU A 357 19.63 -2.18 23.28
CA LEU A 357 19.23 -2.41 21.90
C LEU A 357 20.32 -1.84 20.96
N GLY A 358 21.51 -2.40 21.01
CA GLY A 358 22.66 -1.96 20.20
C GLY A 358 22.55 -2.24 18.69
#